data_379fe7cef07b0f7c86a1bf92ec98be6b
#
_entry.id   379fe7cef07b0f7c86a1bf92ec98be6b
#
_cell.length_a   1.000
_cell.length_b   1.000
_cell.length_c   1.000
_cell.angle_alpha   90.00
_cell.angle_beta   90.00
_cell.angle_gamma   90.00
#
_symmetry.space_group_name_H-M   'P 1'
#
loop_
_entity.id
_entity.type
_entity.pdbx_description
1 polymer ?
#
loop_
_entity_poly.entity_id
_entity_poly.type
_entity_poly.pdbx_seq_one_letter_code
_entity_poly.pdbx_strand_id
1 'polypeptide(L)'
;MIKNRRYFIVFIMMVVAVLSATANNRICNYDIKQGLPDNTVNCIVQDNRGFIWTGTSNGLAQFDGMFFTMFRHSNNDTTSISNNNVHSLLAAEHGLYIATDYGVNYYSYMDSKFHRCKIKAKHKTGNSFISLVETSGGVFVFDDLGRLYRSADNKTQFNSIPTSAPVLAIATSGNRLFVVMNGCVAMYTADGSKMLSSIALSTNTSTSYNASYSHNINRLYVGRGVGGPAHVFALNGNKLQLVDEHVPMSLKAVCDYGEGVMFATDGYGVVVRRNGVDQHINEKNDHICGDAVYSLFVDRGGNMWIGTYRNGLTLYGARRALFATLSEKAKTLPYDLVTAVASQCDNIYIGMDGGGMGVYS
;
A
#
# COMPACT_ATOMS: atom_id res chain seq x y z
N MET A 1 12.96 47.99 27.47
CA MET A 1 12.30 47.58 26.21
C MET A 1 12.74 46.20 25.67
N ILE A 2 14.01 45.81 25.83
CA ILE A 2 14.55 44.54 25.28
C ILE A 2 14.05 43.28 26.04
N LYS A 3 13.80 43.40 27.35
CA LYS A 3 13.35 42.24 28.18
C LYS A 3 11.95 41.74 27.80
N ASN A 4 11.03 42.65 27.50
CA ASN A 4 9.64 42.26 27.11
C ASN A 4 9.55 41.60 25.73
N ARG A 5 10.50 41.92 24.82
CA ARG A 5 10.56 41.35 23.48
C ARG A 5 10.97 39.87 23.50
N ARG A 6 11.85 39.49 24.44
CA ARG A 6 12.25 38.08 24.64
C ARG A 6 11.08 37.21 25.18
N TYR A 7 10.34 37.72 26.13
CA TYR A 7 9.16 37.02 26.68
C TYR A 7 8.05 36.89 25.64
N PHE A 8 7.87 37.87 24.77
CA PHE A 8 6.90 37.82 23.67
C PHE A 8 7.28 36.80 22.61
N ILE A 9 8.57 36.68 22.26
CA ILE A 9 9.08 35.67 21.32
C ILE A 9 8.92 34.26 21.92
N VAL A 10 9.26 34.07 23.20
CA VAL A 10 9.10 32.79 23.89
C VAL A 10 7.62 32.41 23.98
N PHE A 11 6.74 33.36 24.25
CA PHE A 11 5.30 33.17 24.28
C PHE A 11 4.76 32.78 22.90
N ILE A 12 5.18 33.45 21.81
CA ILE A 12 4.84 33.09 20.44
C ILE A 12 5.35 31.68 20.08
N MET A 13 6.60 31.33 20.42
CA MET A 13 7.15 30.01 20.23
C MET A 13 6.37 28.93 21.01
N MET A 14 5.94 29.25 22.25
CA MET A 14 5.15 28.34 23.06
C MET A 14 3.73 28.18 22.51
N VAL A 15 3.10 29.24 22.02
CA VAL A 15 1.79 29.20 21.36
C VAL A 15 1.87 28.43 20.03
N VAL A 16 2.92 28.64 19.24
CA VAL A 16 3.17 27.88 17.99
C VAL A 16 3.43 26.39 18.29
N ALA A 17 4.16 26.07 19.37
CA ALA A 17 4.41 24.69 19.78
C ALA A 17 3.13 24.01 20.28
N VAL A 18 2.25 24.72 21.01
CA VAL A 18 0.95 24.20 21.49
C VAL A 18 -0.03 24.01 20.32
N LEU A 19 -0.03 24.93 19.34
CA LEU A 19 -0.84 24.78 18.12
C LEU A 19 -0.36 23.64 17.20
N SER A 20 0.90 23.23 17.33
CA SER A 20 1.45 22.07 16.60
C SER A 20 1.10 20.74 17.28
N ALA A 21 0.73 20.72 18.55
CA ALA A 21 0.56 19.51 19.38
C ALA A 21 -0.82 18.83 19.25
N THR A 22 -1.77 19.40 18.50
CA THR A 22 -3.13 18.83 18.37
C THR A 22 -3.52 18.52 16.92
N ALA A 23 -2.57 18.07 16.10
CA ALA A 23 -2.88 17.56 14.78
C ALA A 23 -3.35 16.11 14.87
N ASN A 24 -4.61 15.88 15.24
CA ASN A 24 -5.21 14.56 15.10
C ASN A 24 -5.37 14.25 13.60
N ASN A 25 -4.51 13.38 13.08
CA ASN A 25 -4.72 12.79 11.77
C ASN A 25 -6.02 11.95 11.82
N ARG A 26 -6.78 11.97 10.75
CA ARG A 26 -7.96 11.10 10.65
C ARG A 26 -7.47 9.66 10.50
N ILE A 27 -7.63 8.84 11.53
CA ILE A 27 -7.30 7.42 11.49
C ILE A 27 -8.61 6.63 11.50
N CYS A 28 -8.77 5.76 10.52
CA CYS A 28 -9.89 4.83 10.42
C CYS A 28 -9.34 3.42 10.26
N ASN A 29 -9.70 2.53 11.17
CA ASN A 29 -9.32 1.13 11.11
C ASN A 29 -10.51 0.29 10.62
N TYR A 30 -10.24 -0.59 9.67
CA TYR A 30 -11.21 -1.48 9.04
C TYR A 30 -10.79 -2.93 9.26
N ASP A 31 -11.72 -3.77 9.65
CA ASP A 31 -11.57 -5.21 9.79
C ASP A 31 -12.74 -5.95 9.12
N ILE A 32 -12.88 -7.24 9.37
CA ILE A 32 -13.98 -8.04 8.83
C ILE A 32 -15.37 -7.54 9.27
N LYS A 33 -15.48 -6.82 10.39
CA LYS A 33 -16.77 -6.28 10.87
C LYS A 33 -17.22 -5.08 10.03
N GLN A 34 -16.27 -4.35 9.42
CA GLN A 34 -16.55 -3.25 8.51
C GLN A 34 -16.62 -3.69 7.04
N GLY A 35 -16.45 -4.99 6.75
CA GLY A 35 -16.64 -5.55 5.42
C GLY A 35 -15.38 -5.93 4.66
N LEU A 36 -14.21 -6.00 5.33
CA LEU A 36 -13.04 -6.66 4.72
C LEU A 36 -13.28 -8.17 4.58
N PRO A 37 -12.82 -8.80 3.49
CA PRO A 37 -12.92 -10.24 3.33
C PRO A 37 -12.07 -11.03 4.34
N ASP A 38 -10.94 -10.48 4.76
CA ASP A 38 -10.00 -11.02 5.74
C ASP A 38 -9.16 -9.90 6.35
N ASN A 39 -8.66 -10.11 7.56
CA ASN A 39 -7.80 -9.13 8.26
C ASN A 39 -6.34 -9.15 7.79
N THR A 40 -5.93 -10.10 6.97
CA THR A 40 -4.60 -10.12 6.34
C THR A 40 -4.68 -9.43 4.99
N VAL A 41 -4.15 -8.21 4.91
CA VAL A 41 -4.17 -7.36 3.72
C VAL A 41 -2.83 -7.44 3.01
N ASN A 42 -2.79 -8.17 1.89
CA ASN A 42 -1.58 -8.45 1.13
C ASN A 42 -1.18 -7.31 0.18
N CYS A 43 -2.16 -6.62 -0.40
CA CYS A 43 -1.92 -5.57 -1.39
C CYS A 43 -3.07 -4.56 -1.43
N ILE A 44 -2.74 -3.32 -1.83
CA ILE A 44 -3.68 -2.20 -1.89
C ILE A 44 -3.35 -1.39 -3.13
N VAL A 45 -4.36 -1.00 -3.91
CA VAL A 45 -4.23 -0.07 -5.03
C VAL A 45 -5.46 0.82 -5.14
N GLN A 46 -5.31 1.97 -5.81
CA GLN A 46 -6.44 2.81 -6.21
C GLN A 46 -6.62 2.71 -7.72
N ASP A 47 -7.85 2.45 -8.18
CA ASP A 47 -8.15 2.46 -9.60
C ASP A 47 -8.35 3.90 -10.14
N ASN A 48 -8.44 4.05 -11.46
CA ASN A 48 -8.59 5.37 -12.09
C ASN A 48 -9.95 6.04 -11.81
N ARG A 49 -10.94 5.29 -11.32
CA ARG A 49 -12.26 5.79 -10.91
C ARG A 49 -12.26 6.28 -9.46
N GLY A 50 -11.19 6.03 -8.70
CA GLY A 50 -11.01 6.47 -7.31
C GLY A 50 -11.29 5.40 -6.25
N PHE A 51 -11.80 4.22 -6.62
CA PHE A 51 -12.02 3.12 -5.68
C PHE A 51 -10.70 2.57 -5.16
N ILE A 52 -10.68 2.26 -3.86
CA ILE A 52 -9.55 1.52 -3.25
C ILE A 52 -9.85 0.03 -3.32
N TRP A 53 -8.92 -0.72 -3.86
CA TRP A 53 -8.97 -2.17 -3.93
C TRP A 53 -7.99 -2.79 -2.96
N THR A 54 -8.45 -3.77 -2.20
CA THR A 54 -7.63 -4.51 -1.23
C THR A 54 -7.68 -5.99 -1.53
N GLY A 55 -6.51 -6.58 -1.78
CA GLY A 55 -6.33 -8.02 -1.88
C GLY A 55 -6.00 -8.60 -0.51
N THR A 56 -6.76 -9.61 -0.10
CA THR A 56 -6.60 -10.26 1.20
C THR A 56 -6.31 -11.76 1.05
N SER A 57 -6.02 -12.42 2.14
CA SER A 57 -5.83 -13.89 2.15
C SER A 57 -7.13 -14.67 1.88
N ASN A 58 -8.30 -14.02 1.92
CA ASN A 58 -9.59 -14.68 1.71
C ASN A 58 -10.60 -13.84 0.91
N GLY A 59 -10.14 -13.18 -0.14
CA GLY A 59 -10.97 -12.43 -1.09
C GLY A 59 -10.39 -11.09 -1.47
N LEU A 60 -11.10 -10.44 -2.39
CA LEU A 60 -10.83 -9.11 -2.89
C LEU A 60 -11.94 -8.17 -2.40
N ALA A 61 -11.61 -6.94 -2.03
CA ALA A 61 -12.60 -5.93 -1.69
C ALA A 61 -12.36 -4.64 -2.47
N GLN A 62 -13.45 -3.97 -2.81
CA GLN A 62 -13.51 -2.63 -3.37
C GLN A 62 -14.13 -1.70 -2.35
N PHE A 63 -13.47 -0.61 -2.00
CA PHE A 63 -13.95 0.42 -1.09
C PHE A 63 -14.33 1.68 -1.88
N ASP A 64 -15.56 2.16 -1.68
CA ASP A 64 -16.12 3.32 -2.38
C ASP A 64 -15.98 4.65 -1.61
N GLY A 65 -15.34 4.61 -0.43
CA GLY A 65 -15.22 5.72 0.51
C GLY A 65 -16.14 5.56 1.73
N MET A 66 -17.09 4.62 1.69
CA MET A 66 -18.04 4.36 2.76
C MET A 66 -18.19 2.86 3.05
N PHE A 67 -18.31 2.03 2.02
CA PHE A 67 -18.58 0.60 2.13
C PHE A 67 -17.58 -0.24 1.35
N PHE A 68 -17.39 -1.48 1.82
CA PHE A 68 -16.64 -2.51 1.10
C PHE A 68 -17.59 -3.42 0.32
N THR A 69 -17.34 -3.57 -0.98
CA THR A 69 -17.93 -4.63 -1.80
C THR A 69 -16.95 -5.78 -1.90
N MET A 70 -17.35 -6.98 -1.45
CA MET A 70 -16.48 -8.16 -1.42
C MET A 70 -16.66 -9.03 -2.67
N PHE A 71 -15.53 -9.57 -3.18
CA PHE A 71 -15.49 -10.51 -4.28
C PHE A 71 -14.74 -11.78 -3.83
N ARG A 72 -15.37 -12.93 -4.03
CA ARG A 72 -14.82 -14.24 -3.68
C ARG A 72 -14.94 -15.22 -4.83
N HIS A 73 -14.07 -16.22 -4.80
CA HIS A 73 -14.14 -17.34 -5.73
C HIS A 73 -15.43 -18.15 -5.54
N SER A 74 -16.04 -18.52 -6.65
CA SER A 74 -17.18 -19.44 -6.69
C SER A 74 -16.92 -20.52 -7.73
N ASN A 75 -17.02 -21.79 -7.34
CA ASN A 75 -16.81 -22.92 -8.24
C ASN A 75 -17.85 -22.97 -9.39
N ASN A 76 -19.03 -22.41 -9.16
CA ASN A 76 -20.14 -22.43 -10.10
C ASN A 76 -20.22 -21.15 -10.96
N ASP A 77 -19.32 -20.20 -10.74
CA ASP A 77 -19.28 -18.93 -11.47
C ASP A 77 -17.90 -18.67 -12.08
N THR A 78 -17.78 -18.88 -13.37
CA THR A 78 -16.54 -18.66 -14.14
C THR A 78 -16.18 -17.17 -14.26
N THR A 79 -17.09 -16.27 -13.92
CA THR A 79 -16.87 -14.82 -13.88
C THR A 79 -16.43 -14.31 -12.50
N SER A 80 -16.31 -15.21 -11.52
CA SER A 80 -15.69 -14.89 -10.22
C SER A 80 -14.16 -14.92 -10.30
N ILE A 81 -13.48 -14.37 -9.28
CA ILE A 81 -11.99 -14.49 -9.17
C ILE A 81 -11.57 -15.95 -9.11
N SER A 82 -10.37 -16.28 -9.60
CA SER A 82 -9.90 -17.66 -9.71
C SER A 82 -9.57 -18.33 -8.38
N ASN A 83 -9.24 -17.54 -7.36
CA ASN A 83 -8.97 -17.98 -5.99
C ASN A 83 -9.11 -16.82 -5.00
N ASN A 84 -9.37 -17.13 -3.73
CA ASN A 84 -9.56 -16.14 -2.68
C ASN A 84 -8.24 -15.54 -2.15
N ASN A 85 -7.13 -16.26 -2.24
CA ASN A 85 -5.86 -15.72 -1.79
C ASN A 85 -5.27 -14.79 -2.87
N VAL A 86 -5.38 -13.49 -2.63
CA VAL A 86 -4.91 -12.44 -3.54
C VAL A 86 -3.53 -11.96 -3.10
N HIS A 87 -2.52 -12.15 -3.94
CA HIS A 87 -1.13 -11.78 -3.65
C HIS A 87 -0.77 -10.38 -4.11
N SER A 88 -1.25 -9.98 -5.28
CA SER A 88 -0.89 -8.71 -5.90
C SER A 88 -2.02 -8.14 -6.73
N LEU A 89 -2.12 -6.82 -6.74
CA LEU A 89 -3.06 -6.03 -7.53
C LEU A 89 -2.30 -5.03 -8.38
N LEU A 90 -2.79 -4.78 -9.59
CA LEU A 90 -2.27 -3.74 -10.46
C LEU A 90 -3.45 -3.05 -11.15
N ALA A 91 -3.65 -1.77 -10.84
CA ALA A 91 -4.66 -0.95 -11.49
C ALA A 91 -4.12 -0.47 -12.85
N ALA A 92 -4.80 -0.87 -13.93
CA ALA A 92 -4.55 -0.43 -15.29
C ALA A 92 -5.64 0.56 -15.75
N GLU A 93 -5.44 1.18 -16.91
CA GLU A 93 -6.35 2.22 -17.42
C GLU A 93 -7.81 1.77 -17.52
N HIS A 94 -8.07 0.54 -17.96
CA HIS A 94 -9.42 0.02 -18.23
C HIS A 94 -9.81 -1.18 -17.37
N GLY A 95 -9.03 -1.52 -16.35
CA GLY A 95 -9.29 -2.67 -15.51
C GLY A 95 -8.27 -2.87 -14.41
N LEU A 96 -8.42 -3.97 -13.68
CA LEU A 96 -7.57 -4.35 -12.57
C LEU A 96 -7.02 -5.76 -12.84
N TYR A 97 -5.72 -5.93 -12.77
CA TYR A 97 -5.10 -7.25 -12.73
C TYR A 97 -5.02 -7.76 -11.29
N ILE A 98 -5.31 -9.02 -11.10
CA ILE A 98 -5.36 -9.70 -9.80
C ILE A 98 -4.56 -11.00 -9.89
N ALA A 99 -3.44 -11.10 -9.18
CA ALA A 99 -2.65 -12.31 -9.05
C ALA A 99 -3.11 -13.10 -7.82
N THR A 100 -3.35 -14.40 -8.01
CA THR A 100 -3.89 -15.29 -6.99
C THR A 100 -3.15 -16.65 -6.98
N ASP A 101 -3.50 -17.53 -6.02
CA ASP A 101 -2.99 -18.91 -5.97
C ASP A 101 -3.38 -19.76 -7.20
N TYR A 102 -4.37 -19.36 -7.98
CA TYR A 102 -4.81 -20.11 -9.17
C TYR A 102 -4.93 -19.21 -10.40
N GLY A 103 -3.85 -18.46 -10.69
CA GLY A 103 -3.75 -17.71 -11.93
C GLY A 103 -3.88 -16.20 -11.76
N VAL A 104 -3.91 -15.53 -12.91
CA VAL A 104 -4.09 -14.08 -13.02
C VAL A 104 -5.49 -13.81 -13.57
N ASN A 105 -6.20 -12.87 -12.96
CA ASN A 105 -7.47 -12.39 -13.42
C ASN A 105 -7.36 -10.95 -13.89
N TYR A 106 -8.24 -10.55 -14.79
CA TYR A 106 -8.44 -9.20 -15.23
C TYR A 106 -9.89 -8.79 -14.96
N TYR A 107 -10.11 -7.84 -14.05
CA TYR A 107 -11.42 -7.25 -13.84
C TYR A 107 -11.60 -6.08 -14.80
N SER A 108 -12.53 -6.19 -15.72
CA SER A 108 -12.82 -5.18 -16.72
C SER A 108 -13.81 -4.15 -16.17
N TYR A 109 -13.44 -2.86 -16.27
CA TYR A 109 -14.32 -1.76 -15.85
C TYR A 109 -15.50 -1.54 -16.80
N MET A 110 -15.44 -2.09 -18.03
CA MET A 110 -16.50 -1.98 -19.01
C MET A 110 -17.72 -2.85 -18.69
N ASP A 111 -17.47 -4.09 -18.33
CA ASP A 111 -18.54 -5.08 -18.10
C ASP A 111 -18.66 -5.50 -16.62
N SER A 112 -17.78 -4.99 -15.75
CA SER A 112 -17.74 -5.30 -14.32
C SER A 112 -17.60 -6.80 -14.03
N LYS A 113 -16.83 -7.53 -14.88
CA LYS A 113 -16.62 -8.97 -14.76
C LYS A 113 -15.14 -9.32 -14.63
N PHE A 114 -14.87 -10.46 -14.00
CA PHE A 114 -13.55 -11.06 -13.96
C PHE A 114 -13.33 -11.99 -15.14
N HIS A 115 -12.24 -11.78 -15.85
CA HIS A 115 -11.77 -12.60 -16.96
C HIS A 115 -10.49 -13.29 -16.56
N ARG A 116 -10.40 -14.60 -16.70
CA ARG A 116 -9.18 -15.36 -16.42
C ARG A 116 -8.16 -15.16 -17.51
N CYS A 117 -6.95 -14.74 -17.15
CA CYS A 117 -5.86 -14.56 -18.09
C CYS A 117 -5.29 -15.91 -18.54
N LYS A 118 -4.99 -16.01 -19.84
CA LYS A 118 -4.35 -17.20 -20.43
C LYS A 118 -2.84 -17.08 -20.29
N ILE A 119 -2.21 -18.07 -19.69
CA ILE A 119 -0.75 -18.15 -19.57
C ILE A 119 -0.21 -19.08 -20.65
N LYS A 120 0.54 -18.53 -21.60
CA LYS A 120 1.25 -19.31 -22.63
C LYS A 120 2.67 -19.58 -22.19
N ALA A 121 2.93 -20.80 -21.76
CA ALA A 121 4.25 -21.24 -21.34
C ALA A 121 4.67 -22.52 -22.10
N LYS A 122 5.98 -22.65 -22.33
CA LYS A 122 6.57 -23.87 -22.95
C LYS A 122 6.62 -25.05 -21.96
N HIS A 123 6.54 -24.79 -20.67
CA HIS A 123 6.66 -25.75 -19.60
C HIS A 123 5.47 -25.62 -18.63
N LYS A 124 5.33 -26.56 -17.71
CA LYS A 124 4.30 -26.48 -16.64
C LYS A 124 4.45 -25.17 -15.87
N THR A 125 3.37 -24.40 -15.79
CA THR A 125 3.31 -23.17 -14.97
C THR A 125 3.24 -23.50 -13.48
N GLY A 126 3.65 -22.57 -12.62
CA GLY A 126 3.28 -22.59 -11.22
C GLY A 126 1.77 -22.42 -11.04
N ASN A 127 1.30 -22.64 -9.84
CA ASN A 127 -0.10 -22.42 -9.50
C ASN A 127 -0.33 -20.99 -8.99
N SER A 128 0.53 -20.53 -8.07
CA SER A 128 0.47 -19.20 -7.48
C SER A 128 1.19 -18.16 -8.31
N PHE A 129 0.56 -17.01 -8.51
CA PHE A 129 1.16 -15.83 -9.12
C PHE A 129 1.37 -14.77 -8.05
N ILE A 130 2.62 -14.33 -7.87
CA ILE A 130 3.09 -13.69 -6.63
C ILE A 130 3.02 -12.16 -6.72
N SER A 131 3.50 -11.56 -7.81
CA SER A 131 3.59 -10.11 -7.92
C SER A 131 3.36 -9.64 -9.35
N LEU A 132 2.66 -8.51 -9.48
CA LEU A 132 2.35 -7.83 -10.73
C LEU A 132 3.04 -6.47 -10.76
N VAL A 133 3.68 -6.12 -11.88
CA VAL A 133 4.21 -4.78 -12.13
C VAL A 133 3.93 -4.36 -13.56
N GLU A 134 3.82 -3.05 -13.80
CA GLU A 134 3.63 -2.46 -15.12
C GLU A 134 4.83 -1.62 -15.52
N THR A 135 5.23 -1.75 -16.76
CA THR A 135 6.20 -0.87 -17.42
C THR A 135 5.58 -0.29 -18.69
N SER A 136 6.26 0.65 -19.32
CA SER A 136 5.83 1.12 -20.66
C SER A 136 5.83 0.01 -21.72
N GLY A 137 6.46 -1.13 -21.45
CA GLY A 137 6.50 -2.29 -22.35
C GLY A 137 5.43 -3.34 -22.09
N GLY A 138 4.64 -3.22 -21.03
CA GLY A 138 3.55 -4.14 -20.67
C GLY A 138 3.51 -4.55 -19.21
N VAL A 139 2.61 -5.45 -18.90
CA VAL A 139 2.39 -5.99 -17.55
C VAL A 139 3.20 -7.27 -17.36
N PHE A 140 3.92 -7.35 -16.26
CA PHE A 140 4.73 -8.50 -15.88
C PHE A 140 4.17 -9.17 -14.63
N VAL A 141 4.30 -10.48 -14.58
CA VAL A 141 3.94 -11.32 -13.42
C VAL A 141 4.92 -12.48 -13.34
N PHE A 142 5.20 -12.96 -12.14
CA PHE A 142 5.95 -14.21 -11.95
C PHE A 142 5.18 -15.19 -11.07
N ASP A 143 5.46 -16.49 -11.26
CA ASP A 143 4.83 -17.58 -10.53
C ASP A 143 5.71 -18.11 -9.38
N ASP A 144 5.14 -19.00 -8.55
CA ASP A 144 5.80 -19.65 -7.41
C ASP A 144 6.98 -20.57 -7.81
N LEU A 145 7.11 -20.89 -9.10
CA LEU A 145 8.27 -21.60 -9.66
C LEU A 145 9.37 -20.63 -10.15
N GLY A 146 9.17 -19.32 -9.95
CA GLY A 146 10.13 -18.29 -10.38
C GLY A 146 10.16 -18.05 -11.87
N ARG A 147 9.08 -18.27 -12.61
CA ARG A 147 8.95 -18.01 -14.03
C ARG A 147 8.32 -16.67 -14.29
N LEU A 148 8.89 -15.91 -15.20
CA LEU A 148 8.45 -14.58 -15.57
C LEU A 148 7.55 -14.62 -16.81
N TYR A 149 6.49 -13.84 -16.79
CA TYR A 149 5.53 -13.71 -17.89
C TYR A 149 5.24 -12.24 -18.17
N ARG A 150 4.88 -11.93 -19.41
CA ARG A 150 4.53 -10.59 -19.87
C ARG A 150 3.27 -10.61 -20.71
N SER A 151 2.40 -9.63 -20.49
CA SER A 151 1.30 -9.25 -21.36
C SER A 151 1.60 -7.89 -21.98
N ALA A 152 1.70 -7.78 -23.31
CA ALA A 152 1.96 -6.52 -24.01
C ALA A 152 0.67 -5.94 -24.60
N ASP A 153 0.15 -6.55 -25.65
CA ASP A 153 -0.96 -6.00 -26.44
C ASP A 153 -2.31 -6.61 -26.10
N ASN A 154 -2.31 -7.83 -25.59
CA ASN A 154 -3.53 -8.53 -25.19
C ASN A 154 -3.60 -8.64 -23.66
N LYS A 155 -4.47 -7.82 -23.06
CA LYS A 155 -4.65 -7.70 -21.60
C LYS A 155 -4.90 -9.02 -20.88
N THR A 156 -5.45 -10.03 -21.56
CA THR A 156 -5.81 -11.32 -20.96
C THR A 156 -4.88 -12.47 -21.35
N GLN A 157 -3.75 -12.19 -22.02
CA GLN A 157 -2.79 -13.21 -22.39
C GLN A 157 -1.37 -12.85 -21.97
N PHE A 158 -0.73 -13.75 -21.24
CA PHE A 158 0.65 -13.64 -20.79
C PHE A 158 1.52 -14.68 -21.49
N ASN A 159 2.68 -14.25 -21.98
CA ASN A 159 3.66 -15.11 -22.61
C ASN A 159 4.90 -15.22 -21.72
N SER A 160 5.50 -16.42 -21.63
CA SER A 160 6.70 -16.62 -20.82
C SER A 160 7.91 -15.86 -21.38
N ILE A 161 8.69 -15.27 -20.47
CA ILE A 161 9.98 -14.64 -20.75
C ILE A 161 11.09 -15.50 -20.15
N PRO A 162 12.13 -15.85 -20.93
CA PRO A 162 13.25 -16.60 -20.39
C PRO A 162 14.05 -15.75 -19.39
N THR A 163 14.41 -16.34 -18.27
CA THR A 163 15.29 -15.78 -17.25
C THR A 163 16.48 -16.72 -17.02
N SER A 164 17.62 -16.19 -16.58
CA SER A 164 18.83 -17.00 -16.34
C SER A 164 18.75 -17.86 -15.07
N ALA A 165 17.86 -17.49 -14.14
CA ALA A 165 17.62 -18.19 -12.89
C ALA A 165 16.17 -17.94 -12.43
N PRO A 166 15.64 -18.71 -11.44
CA PRO A 166 14.32 -18.47 -10.88
C PRO A 166 14.17 -17.05 -10.33
N VAL A 167 13.05 -16.40 -10.66
CA VAL A 167 12.66 -15.07 -10.19
C VAL A 167 12.14 -15.16 -8.77
N LEU A 168 12.59 -14.27 -7.91
CA LEU A 168 12.24 -14.19 -6.50
C LEU A 168 11.40 -12.94 -6.16
N ALA A 169 11.61 -11.84 -6.91
CA ALA A 169 10.82 -10.63 -6.81
C ALA A 169 10.97 -9.78 -8.08
N ILE A 170 9.99 -8.91 -8.33
CA ILE A 170 10.01 -7.93 -9.43
C ILE A 170 9.63 -6.55 -8.93
N ALA A 171 10.20 -5.51 -9.55
CA ALA A 171 9.84 -4.12 -9.34
C ALA A 171 9.98 -3.32 -10.65
N THR A 172 9.49 -2.11 -10.68
CA THR A 172 9.54 -1.25 -11.87
C THR A 172 9.83 0.20 -11.51
N SER A 173 10.51 0.89 -12.41
CA SER A 173 10.57 2.36 -12.45
C SER A 173 9.71 2.95 -13.59
N GLY A 174 8.74 2.18 -14.10
CA GLY A 174 7.95 2.55 -15.28
C GLY A 174 8.70 2.28 -16.60
N ASN A 175 9.95 2.71 -16.75
CA ASN A 175 10.76 2.53 -17.95
C ASN A 175 11.80 1.40 -17.85
N ARG A 176 11.91 0.76 -16.69
CA ARG A 176 12.84 -0.35 -16.42
C ARG A 176 12.12 -1.42 -15.62
N LEU A 177 12.42 -2.67 -15.92
CA LEU A 177 12.02 -3.82 -15.13
C LEU A 177 13.22 -4.27 -14.28
N PHE A 178 13.02 -4.38 -12.98
CA PHE A 178 13.97 -4.95 -12.04
C PHE A 178 13.51 -6.36 -11.69
N VAL A 179 14.44 -7.30 -11.78
CA VAL A 179 14.19 -8.73 -11.52
C VAL A 179 15.20 -9.21 -10.50
N VAL A 180 14.73 -9.58 -9.33
CA VAL A 180 15.53 -10.29 -8.33
C VAL A 180 15.47 -11.76 -8.67
N MET A 181 16.62 -12.35 -8.96
CA MET A 181 16.75 -13.75 -9.29
C MET A 181 17.64 -14.46 -8.27
N ASN A 182 17.59 -15.77 -8.28
CA ASN A 182 18.55 -16.53 -7.48
C ASN A 182 19.98 -16.24 -7.97
N GLY A 183 20.79 -15.61 -7.10
CA GLY A 183 22.18 -15.24 -7.35
C GLY A 183 22.41 -13.81 -7.83
N CYS A 184 21.40 -13.05 -8.26
CA CYS A 184 21.61 -11.68 -8.72
C CYS A 184 20.35 -10.80 -8.72
N VAL A 185 20.56 -9.50 -8.79
CA VAL A 185 19.56 -8.49 -9.16
C VAL A 185 19.89 -7.98 -10.55
N ALA A 186 18.93 -8.04 -11.46
CA ALA A 186 19.11 -7.59 -12.84
C ALA A 186 18.10 -6.48 -13.20
N MET A 187 18.54 -5.59 -14.06
CA MET A 187 17.73 -4.54 -14.67
C MET A 187 17.57 -4.82 -16.16
N TYR A 188 16.33 -4.75 -16.63
CA TYR A 188 15.96 -4.98 -18.02
C TYR A 188 15.35 -3.73 -18.66
N THR A 189 15.29 -3.71 -19.97
CA THR A 189 14.44 -2.77 -20.72
C THR A 189 12.98 -2.91 -20.31
N ALA A 190 12.18 -1.90 -20.61
CA ALA A 190 10.76 -1.88 -20.23
C ALA A 190 9.97 -3.09 -20.77
N ASP A 191 10.35 -3.63 -21.91
CA ASP A 191 9.72 -4.81 -22.52
C ASP A 191 10.30 -6.16 -22.01
N GLY A 192 11.30 -6.11 -21.12
CA GLY A 192 11.97 -7.30 -20.59
C GLY A 192 12.85 -8.05 -21.58
N SER A 193 13.06 -7.53 -22.80
CA SER A 193 13.79 -8.25 -23.87
C SER A 193 15.30 -8.22 -23.71
N LYS A 194 15.86 -7.16 -23.11
CA LYS A 194 17.31 -6.95 -22.99
C LYS A 194 17.69 -6.64 -21.55
N MET A 195 18.63 -7.42 -21.02
CA MET A 195 19.29 -7.11 -19.75
C MET A 195 20.26 -5.95 -19.93
N LEU A 196 20.13 -4.91 -19.10
CA LEU A 196 20.95 -3.70 -19.14
C LEU A 196 22.09 -3.75 -18.14
N SER A 197 21.84 -4.32 -16.96
CA SER A 197 22.80 -4.43 -15.86
C SER A 197 22.42 -5.58 -14.95
N SER A 198 23.40 -6.19 -14.30
CA SER A 198 23.17 -7.13 -13.20
C SER A 198 24.25 -7.00 -12.14
N ILE A 199 23.88 -7.28 -10.89
CA ILE A 199 24.77 -7.30 -9.73
C ILE A 199 24.56 -8.63 -9.03
N ALA A 200 25.66 -9.32 -8.71
CA ALA A 200 25.61 -10.53 -7.90
C ALA A 200 25.03 -10.23 -6.51
N LEU A 201 24.11 -11.04 -6.07
CA LEU A 201 23.48 -10.95 -4.74
C LEU A 201 23.33 -12.36 -4.19
N SER A 202 23.87 -12.58 -2.99
CA SER A 202 23.66 -13.86 -2.30
C SER A 202 22.19 -13.97 -1.90
N THR A 203 21.45 -14.79 -2.62
CA THR A 203 20.04 -15.08 -2.36
C THR A 203 19.87 -16.55 -2.00
N ASN A 204 18.77 -16.85 -1.29
CA ASN A 204 18.36 -18.20 -0.96
C ASN A 204 16.93 -18.42 -1.45
N THR A 205 16.71 -19.44 -2.25
CA THR A 205 15.39 -19.79 -2.80
C THR A 205 14.38 -20.23 -1.77
N SER A 206 14.83 -20.63 -0.58
CA SER A 206 13.96 -20.97 0.55
C SER A 206 13.41 -19.75 1.28
N THR A 207 13.84 -18.55 0.91
CA THR A 207 13.42 -17.29 1.53
C THR A 207 12.62 -16.48 0.51
N SER A 208 11.47 -15.94 0.93
CA SER A 208 10.73 -14.96 0.13
C SER A 208 11.47 -13.64 0.05
N TYR A 209 11.35 -12.96 -1.08
CA TYR A 209 11.91 -11.63 -1.31
C TYR A 209 10.79 -10.69 -1.75
N ASN A 210 10.96 -9.42 -1.46
CA ASN A 210 10.18 -8.36 -2.04
C ASN A 210 11.11 -7.34 -2.70
N ALA A 211 10.59 -6.64 -3.69
CA ALA A 211 11.31 -5.58 -4.38
C ALA A 211 10.37 -4.40 -4.57
N SER A 212 10.86 -3.19 -4.29
CA SER A 212 10.12 -1.95 -4.47
C SER A 212 11.07 -0.86 -4.94
N TYR A 213 10.61 -0.01 -5.86
CA TYR A 213 11.38 1.11 -6.35
C TYR A 213 10.76 2.43 -5.88
N SER A 214 11.60 3.31 -5.33
CA SER A 214 11.22 4.68 -4.98
C SER A 214 11.67 5.64 -6.07
N HIS A 215 10.73 6.37 -6.66
CA HIS A 215 11.01 7.42 -7.64
C HIS A 215 11.59 8.67 -6.98
N ASN A 216 11.14 9.00 -5.76
CA ASN A 216 11.58 10.20 -5.05
C ASN A 216 13.07 10.22 -4.80
N ILE A 217 13.66 9.09 -4.49
CA ILE A 217 15.08 8.98 -4.13
C ILE A 217 15.88 8.13 -5.10
N ASN A 218 15.24 7.64 -6.17
CA ASN A 218 15.87 6.84 -7.23
C ASN A 218 16.62 5.61 -6.68
N ARG A 219 15.91 4.79 -5.90
CA ARG A 219 16.44 3.60 -5.22
C ARG A 219 15.55 2.38 -5.45
N LEU A 220 16.20 1.25 -5.71
CA LEU A 220 15.58 -0.07 -5.64
C LEU A 220 15.90 -0.70 -4.30
N TYR A 221 14.87 -1.10 -3.57
CA TYR A 221 14.95 -1.81 -2.29
C TYR A 221 14.61 -3.28 -2.52
N VAL A 222 15.44 -4.16 -2.00
CA VAL A 222 15.23 -5.61 -2.03
C VAL A 222 15.23 -6.11 -0.61
N GLY A 223 14.04 -6.38 -0.07
CA GLY A 223 13.83 -6.91 1.28
C GLY A 223 13.83 -8.43 1.31
N ARG A 224 14.24 -9.02 2.44
CA ARG A 224 14.09 -10.45 2.73
C ARG A 224 12.82 -10.66 3.56
N GLY A 225 12.01 -11.63 3.17
CA GLY A 225 10.70 -11.88 3.80
C GLY A 225 10.74 -12.29 5.27
N VAL A 226 11.82 -12.95 5.70
CA VAL A 226 12.03 -13.34 7.10
C VAL A 226 13.34 -12.75 7.58
N GLY A 227 13.26 -11.70 8.37
CA GLY A 227 14.37 -11.05 9.10
C GLY A 227 15.68 -10.89 8.32
N GLY A 228 16.26 -9.74 8.39
CA GLY A 228 17.53 -9.44 7.75
C GLY A 228 17.54 -8.07 7.12
N PRO A 229 18.72 -7.52 6.84
CA PRO A 229 18.85 -6.23 6.20
C PRO A 229 18.34 -6.30 4.75
N ALA A 230 17.69 -5.24 4.31
CA ALA A 230 17.38 -5.06 2.91
C ALA A 230 18.65 -4.61 2.15
N HIS A 231 18.71 -4.96 0.87
CA HIS A 231 19.74 -4.44 -0.03
C HIS A 231 19.17 -3.24 -0.79
N VAL A 232 19.98 -2.18 -0.92
CA VAL A 232 19.58 -0.96 -1.60
C VAL A 232 20.47 -0.74 -2.82
N PHE A 233 19.86 -0.44 -3.96
CA PHE A 233 20.57 -0.19 -5.20
C PHE A 233 20.23 1.20 -5.74
N ALA A 234 21.24 1.99 -6.04
CA ALA A 234 21.11 3.21 -6.81
C ALA A 234 21.02 2.90 -8.30
N LEU A 235 20.19 3.67 -8.99
CA LEU A 235 20.09 3.63 -10.43
C LEU A 235 20.89 4.77 -11.07
N ASN A 236 21.97 4.45 -11.78
CA ASN A 236 22.83 5.42 -12.49
C ASN A 236 22.75 5.15 -14.00
N GLY A 237 21.82 5.80 -14.70
CA GLY A 237 21.53 5.51 -16.11
C GLY A 237 21.07 4.07 -16.31
N ASN A 238 21.88 3.26 -16.99
CA ASN A 238 21.62 1.85 -17.22
C ASN A 238 22.45 0.92 -16.31
N LYS A 239 22.95 1.42 -15.17
CA LYS A 239 23.74 0.63 -14.24
C LYS A 239 23.09 0.63 -12.86
N LEU A 240 23.02 -0.55 -12.24
CA LEU A 240 22.72 -0.70 -10.82
C LEU A 240 24.02 -0.59 -10.02
N GLN A 241 23.95 0.02 -8.85
CA GLN A 241 25.06 0.11 -7.90
C GLN A 241 24.53 -0.20 -6.51
N LEU A 242 25.13 -1.16 -5.83
CA LEU A 242 24.82 -1.43 -4.42
C LEU A 242 25.23 -0.22 -3.56
N VAL A 243 24.34 0.21 -2.67
CA VAL A 243 24.54 1.36 -1.80
C VAL A 243 24.45 0.88 -0.35
N ASP A 244 25.39 1.35 0.48
CA ASP A 244 25.33 1.16 1.92
C ASP A 244 24.37 2.21 2.51
N GLU A 245 23.11 1.84 2.61
CA GLU A 245 22.04 2.68 3.16
C GLU A 245 21.33 1.92 4.29
N HIS A 246 21.20 2.55 5.44
CA HIS A 246 20.46 1.97 6.54
C HIS A 246 18.97 1.91 6.19
N VAL A 247 18.41 0.73 6.24
CA VAL A 247 16.99 0.47 6.00
C VAL A 247 16.42 -0.26 7.22
N PRO A 248 15.17 0.01 7.61
CA PRO A 248 14.52 -0.73 8.68
C PRO A 248 14.58 -2.24 8.45
N MET A 249 14.78 -3.00 9.52
CA MET A 249 14.78 -4.46 9.44
C MET A 249 13.40 -5.01 9.05
N SER A 250 13.38 -6.20 8.49
CA SER A 250 12.14 -6.91 8.10
C SER A 250 11.27 -6.11 7.11
N LEU A 251 11.91 -5.48 6.13
CA LEU A 251 11.24 -4.70 5.09
C LEU A 251 10.27 -5.55 4.27
N LYS A 252 9.01 -5.13 4.17
CA LYS A 252 7.94 -5.78 3.38
C LYS A 252 7.58 -5.00 2.12
N ALA A 253 7.46 -3.68 2.21
CA ALA A 253 7.14 -2.83 1.06
C ALA A 253 7.78 -1.45 1.22
N VAL A 254 7.94 -0.75 0.10
CA VAL A 254 8.37 0.65 0.06
C VAL A 254 7.42 1.42 -0.82
N CYS A 255 7.03 2.61 -0.40
CA CYS A 255 6.14 3.49 -1.14
C CYS A 255 6.61 4.95 -1.02
N ASP A 256 6.52 5.70 -2.11
CA ASP A 256 6.79 7.14 -2.10
C ASP A 256 5.70 7.90 -1.32
N TYR A 257 6.09 8.89 -0.51
CA TYR A 257 5.17 9.70 0.27
C TYR A 257 5.61 11.17 0.37
N GLY A 258 4.88 12.03 -0.34
CA GLY A 258 5.32 13.42 -0.54
C GLY A 258 6.70 13.46 -1.20
N GLU A 259 7.66 14.14 -0.59
CA GLU A 259 9.07 14.19 -1.03
C GLU A 259 9.94 13.08 -0.41
N GLY A 260 9.35 12.22 0.43
CA GLY A 260 10.05 11.17 1.16
C GLY A 260 9.68 9.76 0.72
N VAL A 261 10.01 8.82 1.56
CA VAL A 261 9.75 7.39 1.34
C VAL A 261 9.21 6.75 2.62
N MET A 262 8.28 5.81 2.48
CA MET A 262 7.76 4.99 3.57
C MET A 262 8.23 3.55 3.43
N PHE A 263 8.53 2.94 4.56
CA PHE A 263 8.92 1.54 4.70
C PHE A 263 7.88 0.80 5.54
N ALA A 264 7.27 -0.23 4.98
CA ALA A 264 6.47 -1.21 5.72
C ALA A 264 7.39 -2.22 6.38
N THR A 265 7.18 -2.50 7.65
CA THR A 265 8.01 -3.44 8.41
C THR A 265 7.17 -4.52 9.08
N ASP A 266 7.76 -5.68 9.28
CA ASP A 266 7.13 -6.76 10.04
C ASP A 266 7.44 -6.59 11.54
N GLY A 267 6.50 -5.95 12.25
CA GLY A 267 6.54 -5.77 13.70
C GLY A 267 7.03 -4.41 14.21
N TYR A 268 7.37 -3.45 13.32
CA TYR A 268 7.78 -2.09 13.73
C TYR A 268 6.89 -1.00 13.13
N GLY A 269 5.74 -1.36 12.54
CA GLY A 269 4.83 -0.41 11.90
C GLY A 269 5.37 0.16 10.59
N VAL A 270 5.16 1.45 10.38
CA VAL A 270 5.61 2.20 9.20
C VAL A 270 6.70 3.19 9.61
N VAL A 271 7.80 3.20 8.86
CA VAL A 271 8.85 4.21 9.02
C VAL A 271 8.75 5.18 7.84
N VAL A 272 8.55 6.46 8.13
CA VAL A 272 8.50 7.54 7.13
C VAL A 272 9.82 8.29 7.17
N ARG A 273 10.58 8.25 6.09
CA ARG A 273 11.86 8.96 5.95
C ARG A 273 11.70 10.20 5.10
N ARG A 274 12.05 11.36 5.66
CA ARG A 274 12.12 12.65 4.97
C ARG A 274 13.39 13.37 5.34
N ASN A 275 14.14 13.83 4.36
CA ASN A 275 15.41 14.58 4.58
C ASN A 275 16.39 13.86 5.52
N GLY A 276 16.43 12.51 5.45
CA GLY A 276 17.29 11.69 6.32
C GLY A 276 16.81 11.51 7.76
N VAL A 277 15.62 12.02 8.10
CA VAL A 277 14.99 11.85 9.42
C VAL A 277 13.89 10.80 9.33
N ASP A 278 13.92 9.83 10.24
CA ASP A 278 12.92 8.76 10.34
C ASP A 278 11.86 9.11 11.40
N GLN A 279 10.59 9.05 10.98
CA GLN A 279 9.41 9.12 11.84
C GLN A 279 8.75 7.74 11.86
N HIS A 280 8.45 7.24 13.05
CA HIS A 280 7.78 5.95 13.23
C HIS A 280 6.29 6.16 13.46
N ILE A 281 5.47 5.40 12.72
CA ILE A 281 4.02 5.30 12.86
C ILE A 281 3.72 3.87 13.30
N ASN A 282 3.12 3.71 14.46
CA ASN A 282 2.88 2.40 15.08
C ASN A 282 1.53 2.33 15.82
N GLU A 283 1.15 1.11 16.20
CA GLU A 283 -0.10 0.85 16.92
C GLU A 283 -0.20 1.65 18.23
N LYS A 284 0.88 1.68 19.00
CA LYS A 284 0.91 2.30 20.33
C LYS A 284 0.75 3.82 20.30
N ASN A 285 1.43 4.50 19.37
CA ASN A 285 1.50 5.96 19.34
C ASN A 285 0.47 6.58 18.39
N ASP A 286 0.18 5.88 17.28
CA ASP A 286 -0.63 6.42 16.18
C ASP A 286 -1.92 5.63 15.96
N HIS A 287 -2.18 4.60 16.78
CA HIS A 287 -3.43 3.81 16.74
C HIS A 287 -3.73 3.17 15.39
N ILE A 288 -2.70 2.83 14.60
CA ILE A 288 -2.87 1.96 13.44
C ILE A 288 -3.29 0.55 13.91
N CYS A 289 -3.91 -0.24 13.04
CA CYS A 289 -4.48 -1.53 13.45
C CYS A 289 -3.44 -2.60 13.82
N GLY A 290 -2.15 -2.40 13.54
CA GLY A 290 -1.08 -3.31 13.96
C GLY A 290 0.28 -2.95 13.36
N ASP A 291 1.35 -3.44 13.99
CA ASP A 291 2.74 -3.14 13.63
C ASP A 291 3.36 -4.09 12.59
N ALA A 292 2.73 -5.24 12.32
CA ALA A 292 3.14 -6.13 11.23
C ALA A 292 2.52 -5.65 9.91
N VAL A 293 3.17 -4.68 9.26
CA VAL A 293 2.68 -4.02 8.04
C VAL A 293 3.21 -4.75 6.81
N TYR A 294 2.29 -5.24 5.97
CA TYR A 294 2.61 -6.03 4.78
C TYR A 294 2.43 -5.24 3.48
N SER A 295 1.54 -4.27 3.46
CA SER A 295 1.28 -3.44 2.29
C SER A 295 1.09 -1.98 2.63
N LEU A 296 1.59 -1.11 1.76
CA LEU A 296 1.47 0.35 1.83
C LEU A 296 0.99 0.89 0.49
N PHE A 297 0.12 1.87 0.56
CA PHE A 297 -0.33 2.59 -0.62
C PHE A 297 -0.64 4.05 -0.25
N VAL A 298 -0.33 4.98 -1.14
CA VAL A 298 -0.72 6.39 -1.03
C VAL A 298 -1.73 6.69 -2.12
N ASP A 299 -2.94 7.09 -1.71
CA ASP A 299 -3.98 7.45 -2.66
C ASP A 299 -3.76 8.83 -3.27
N ARG A 300 -4.55 9.18 -4.31
CA ARG A 300 -4.45 10.50 -4.98
C ARG A 300 -4.78 11.67 -4.07
N GLY A 301 -5.47 11.44 -2.95
CA GLY A 301 -5.74 12.43 -1.89
C GLY A 301 -4.56 12.63 -0.95
N GLY A 302 -3.50 11.82 -1.09
CA GLY A 302 -2.34 11.80 -0.21
C GLY A 302 -2.55 11.04 1.09
N ASN A 303 -3.65 10.30 1.24
CA ASN A 303 -3.87 9.47 2.41
C ASN A 303 -3.03 8.20 2.32
N MET A 304 -2.50 7.76 3.46
CA MET A 304 -1.81 6.48 3.57
C MET A 304 -2.81 5.36 3.88
N TRP A 305 -2.71 4.28 3.14
CA TRP A 305 -3.40 3.02 3.38
C TRP A 305 -2.38 2.00 3.85
N ILE A 306 -2.59 1.45 5.05
CA ILE A 306 -1.66 0.56 5.74
C ILE A 306 -2.34 -0.78 5.93
N GLY A 307 -1.92 -1.78 5.18
CA GLY A 307 -2.42 -3.14 5.27
C GLY A 307 -1.54 -3.99 6.17
N THR A 308 -2.14 -4.71 7.11
CA THR A 308 -1.42 -5.46 8.13
C THR A 308 -1.61 -6.96 7.99
N TYR A 309 -0.76 -7.73 8.66
CA TYR A 309 -0.92 -9.14 8.86
C TYR A 309 -1.88 -9.40 10.03
N ARG A 310 -3.08 -9.91 9.72
CA ARG A 310 -4.14 -10.33 10.68
C ARG A 310 -4.87 -9.23 11.44
N ASN A 311 -4.52 -7.95 11.28
CA ASN A 311 -5.15 -6.87 12.05
C ASN A 311 -6.00 -5.92 11.21
N GLY A 312 -6.08 -6.14 9.88
CA GLY A 312 -6.93 -5.36 8.98
C GLY A 312 -6.19 -4.24 8.27
N LEU A 313 -6.91 -3.17 7.99
CA LEU A 313 -6.51 -2.05 7.14
C LEU A 313 -6.67 -0.73 7.91
N THR A 314 -5.65 0.12 7.88
CA THR A 314 -5.74 1.48 8.41
C THR A 314 -5.73 2.49 7.27
N LEU A 315 -6.69 3.41 7.28
CA LEU A 315 -6.63 4.68 6.55
C LEU A 315 -6.05 5.74 7.48
N TYR A 316 -4.88 6.25 7.13
CA TYR A 316 -4.21 7.34 7.82
C TYR A 316 -4.30 8.60 6.97
N GLY A 317 -5.19 9.53 7.33
CA GLY A 317 -5.54 10.68 6.52
C GLY A 317 -4.41 11.71 6.43
N ALA A 318 -4.12 12.19 5.21
CA ALA A 318 -3.10 13.20 4.94
C ALA A 318 -3.49 14.62 5.45
N ARG A 319 -4.78 14.86 5.59
CA ARG A 319 -5.31 16.16 6.01
C ARG A 319 -5.98 16.03 7.38
N ARG A 320 -5.85 17.06 8.19
CA ARG A 320 -6.64 17.21 9.42
C ARG A 320 -8.12 17.09 9.07
N ALA A 321 -8.88 16.38 9.88
CA ALA A 321 -10.32 16.39 9.75
C ALA A 321 -10.81 17.84 9.88
N LEU A 322 -11.41 18.37 8.80
CA LEU A 322 -12.03 19.70 8.81
C LEU A 322 -13.30 19.72 9.67
N PHE A 323 -13.80 18.52 10.00
CA PHE A 323 -15.00 18.32 10.78
C PHE A 323 -14.69 17.41 11.95
N ALA A 324 -15.14 17.79 13.13
CA ALA A 324 -15.15 16.93 14.31
C ALA A 324 -16.52 16.26 14.44
N THR A 325 -16.54 14.96 14.77
CA THR A 325 -17.78 14.28 15.11
C THR A 325 -18.00 14.35 16.61
N LEU A 326 -19.13 14.91 17.01
CA LEU A 326 -19.58 14.88 18.39
C LEU A 326 -20.49 13.67 18.57
N SER A 327 -20.25 12.83 19.58
CA SER A 327 -21.06 11.64 19.87
C SER A 327 -20.96 11.20 21.32
N GLU A 328 -21.93 10.41 21.78
CA GLU A 328 -21.90 9.74 23.07
C GLU A 328 -20.71 8.77 23.17
N LYS A 329 -20.43 8.01 22.11
CA LYS A 329 -19.28 7.09 22.02
C LYS A 329 -17.93 7.79 22.22
N ALA A 330 -17.78 9.00 21.67
CA ALA A 330 -16.60 9.83 21.87
C ALA A 330 -16.61 10.62 23.18
N LYS A 331 -17.66 10.47 24.00
CA LYS A 331 -17.91 11.24 25.24
C LYS A 331 -17.93 12.76 25.01
N THR A 332 -18.24 13.19 23.80
CA THR A 332 -18.37 14.60 23.42
C THR A 332 -19.82 15.06 23.40
N LEU A 333 -20.78 14.14 23.36
CA LEU A 333 -22.21 14.38 23.58
C LEU A 333 -22.72 13.51 24.73
N PRO A 334 -23.67 14.00 25.53
CA PRO A 334 -24.38 13.16 26.52
C PRO A 334 -25.29 12.12 25.87
N TYR A 335 -25.79 12.38 24.66
CA TYR A 335 -26.72 11.52 23.93
C TYR A 335 -26.64 11.75 22.43
N ASP A 336 -26.75 10.69 21.61
CA ASP A 336 -26.52 10.77 20.16
C ASP A 336 -27.74 11.25 19.35
N LEU A 337 -28.95 11.24 19.91
CA LEU A 337 -30.16 11.69 19.21
C LEU A 337 -30.27 13.22 19.19
N VAL A 338 -29.63 13.87 18.24
CA VAL A 338 -29.65 15.32 18.08
C VAL A 338 -30.92 15.76 17.35
N THR A 339 -31.69 16.65 17.96
CA THR A 339 -32.94 17.18 17.41
C THR A 339 -32.86 18.61 16.94
N ALA A 340 -31.92 19.39 17.46
CA ALA A 340 -31.73 20.78 17.06
C ALA A 340 -30.26 21.21 17.21
N VAL A 341 -29.80 22.08 16.32
CA VAL A 341 -28.50 22.74 16.41
C VAL A 341 -28.71 24.24 16.13
N ALA A 342 -28.14 25.08 16.98
CA ALA A 342 -28.13 26.53 16.80
C ALA A 342 -26.72 27.06 17.12
N SER A 343 -26.35 28.20 16.54
CA SER A 343 -25.10 28.87 16.85
C SER A 343 -25.33 30.33 17.23
N GLN A 344 -24.57 30.81 18.20
CA GLN A 344 -24.57 32.22 18.57
C GLN A 344 -23.15 32.61 19.00
N CYS A 345 -22.57 33.60 18.36
CA CYS A 345 -21.15 33.95 18.50
C CYS A 345 -20.27 32.72 18.29
N ASP A 346 -19.37 32.40 19.23
CA ASP A 346 -18.48 31.27 19.17
C ASP A 346 -19.04 29.96 19.77
N ASN A 347 -20.32 29.99 20.20
CA ASN A 347 -20.97 28.85 20.83
C ASN A 347 -21.91 28.12 19.87
N ILE A 348 -21.88 26.77 19.93
CA ILE A 348 -22.82 25.87 19.29
C ILE A 348 -23.70 25.24 20.36
N TYR A 349 -24.98 25.34 20.19
CA TYR A 349 -26.00 24.78 21.08
C TYR A 349 -26.61 23.55 20.41
N ILE A 350 -26.56 22.40 21.08
CA ILE A 350 -27.05 21.12 20.56
C ILE A 350 -28.15 20.62 21.47
N GLY A 351 -29.38 20.60 20.95
CA GLY A 351 -30.54 19.99 21.60
C GLY A 351 -30.61 18.50 21.29
N MET A 352 -30.81 17.67 22.32
CA MET A 352 -30.86 16.23 22.21
C MET A 352 -32.15 15.68 22.83
N ASP A 353 -32.75 14.68 22.19
CA ASP A 353 -33.90 13.97 22.73
C ASP A 353 -33.44 12.98 23.81
N GLY A 354 -33.78 13.25 25.06
CA GLY A 354 -33.33 12.49 26.23
C GLY A 354 -32.01 12.95 26.84
N GLY A 355 -31.19 13.74 26.14
CA GLY A 355 -29.85 14.20 26.59
C GLY A 355 -29.81 15.67 27.05
N GLY A 356 -30.92 16.41 26.95
CA GLY A 356 -30.98 17.84 27.28
C GLY A 356 -30.31 18.72 26.23
N MET A 357 -29.57 19.75 26.64
CA MET A 357 -28.89 20.69 25.77
C MET A 357 -27.39 20.75 26.11
N GLY A 358 -26.55 20.54 25.12
CA GLY A 358 -25.10 20.75 25.19
C GLY A 358 -24.68 22.11 24.62
N VAL A 359 -23.66 22.74 25.18
CA VAL A 359 -23.05 23.98 24.69
C VAL A 359 -21.56 23.69 24.41
N TYR A 360 -21.10 24.03 23.21
CA TYR A 360 -19.74 23.82 22.74
C TYR A 360 -19.18 25.16 22.28
N SER A 361 -17.97 25.50 22.70
CA SER A 361 -17.23 26.71 22.34
C SER A 361 -15.91 26.41 21.67
#